data_907aba6de27af3fd3c2cab13f33b65cd
#
_entry.id   907aba6de27af3fd3c2cab13f33b65cd
#
_cell.length_a   1.000
_cell.length_b   1.000
_cell.length_c   1.000
_cell.angle_alpha   90.00
_cell.angle_beta   90.00
_cell.angle_gamma   90.00
#
_symmetry.space_group_name_H-M   'P 1'
#
loop_
_entity.id
_entity.type
_entity.pdbx_description
1 polymer ?
#
loop_
_entity_poly.entity_id
_entity_poly.type
_entity_poly.pdbx_seq_one_letter_code
_entity_poly.pdbx_strand_id
1 'polypeptide(L)'
;MLLVLGHPDDLLIQHVYRRAISDDTPIHCIDEPDLFSSVPFAFEQNGASSTGYLHIDEAGSPDATTLRLDQLSGVLLRLPRMWWPSTDLDLQDQMFVYHESSAAWFALLEGLECPVVNRFDLAWWLNDITYPATLVDDLGGKLNLHTTTAPPDSTLPPRIVPKLPEPFCVSVYLAGSTLIPRSPKDHAISNWLAQNLSTLTAWQHENGAQLSRLDFNPEANDPTTYSLHHVELFPWLEDESPALIDQIAAATVEMLR
;
A
#
# COMPACT_ATOMS: atom_id res chain seq x y z
N MET A 1 -15.80 0.20 11.16
CA MET A 1 -15.97 -0.35 9.79
C MET A 1 -14.69 -0.15 9.02
N LEU A 2 -14.24 -1.14 8.25
CA LEU A 2 -13.07 -1.04 7.38
C LEU A 2 -13.48 -0.55 5.99
N LEU A 3 -12.66 0.31 5.40
CA LEU A 3 -12.78 0.72 4.01
C LEU A 3 -11.56 0.20 3.23
N VAL A 4 -11.79 -0.40 2.09
CA VAL A 4 -10.74 -0.87 1.17
C VAL A 4 -10.88 -0.12 -0.14
N LEU A 5 -9.81 0.51 -0.58
CA LEU A 5 -9.71 1.18 -1.88
C LEU A 5 -8.76 0.38 -2.77
N GLY A 6 -9.28 -0.29 -3.78
CA GLY A 6 -8.47 -1.13 -4.68
C GLY A 6 -9.27 -2.15 -5.45
N HIS A 7 -8.60 -2.86 -6.35
CA HIS A 7 -9.23 -3.82 -7.24
C HIS A 7 -9.68 -5.09 -6.49
N PRO A 8 -10.92 -5.57 -6.66
CA PRO A 8 -11.45 -6.74 -5.94
C PRO A 8 -10.71 -8.04 -6.25
N ASP A 9 -10.01 -8.12 -7.39
CA ASP A 9 -9.18 -9.29 -7.73
C ASP A 9 -7.81 -9.30 -7.05
N ASP A 10 -7.43 -8.23 -6.32
CA ASP A 10 -6.20 -8.22 -5.52
C ASP A 10 -6.30 -9.28 -4.41
N LEU A 11 -5.32 -10.19 -4.37
CA LEU A 11 -5.34 -11.33 -3.44
C LEU A 11 -5.30 -10.88 -1.98
N LEU A 12 -4.59 -9.81 -1.66
CA LEU A 12 -4.59 -9.27 -0.30
C LEU A 12 -5.98 -8.76 0.08
N ILE A 13 -6.63 -8.01 -0.81
CA ILE A 13 -8.00 -7.52 -0.58
C ILE A 13 -8.95 -8.69 -0.30
N GLN A 14 -8.89 -9.76 -1.12
CA GLN A 14 -9.73 -10.94 -0.92
C GLN A 14 -9.49 -11.62 0.42
N HIS A 15 -8.23 -11.72 0.86
CA HIS A 15 -7.88 -12.33 2.15
C HIS A 15 -8.25 -11.42 3.33
N VAL A 16 -8.04 -10.11 3.23
CA VAL A 16 -8.47 -9.11 4.22
C VAL A 16 -10.00 -9.13 4.35
N TYR A 17 -10.72 -9.20 3.23
CA TYR A 17 -12.19 -9.29 3.22
C TYR A 17 -12.70 -10.54 3.94
N ARG A 18 -12.15 -11.72 3.60
CA ARG A 18 -12.48 -12.98 4.28
C ARG A 18 -12.18 -12.93 5.78
N ARG A 19 -11.06 -12.34 6.16
CA ARG A 19 -10.68 -12.17 7.54
C ARG A 19 -11.61 -11.24 8.30
N ALA A 20 -11.93 -10.09 7.74
CA ALA A 20 -12.87 -9.13 8.34
C ALA A 20 -14.25 -9.77 8.58
N ILE A 21 -14.78 -10.51 7.60
CA ILE A 21 -16.05 -11.23 7.76
C ILE A 21 -15.95 -12.29 8.87
N SER A 22 -14.86 -13.06 8.92
CA SER A 22 -14.64 -14.06 9.97
C SER A 22 -14.61 -13.46 11.38
N ASP A 23 -14.14 -12.23 11.48
CA ASP A 23 -14.03 -11.47 12.73
C ASP A 23 -15.25 -10.58 13.02
N ASP A 24 -16.35 -10.76 12.26
CA ASP A 24 -17.58 -9.95 12.33
C ASP A 24 -17.31 -8.42 12.24
N THR A 25 -16.31 -8.06 11.43
CA THR A 25 -15.92 -6.67 11.20
C THR A 25 -16.54 -6.18 9.89
N PRO A 26 -17.42 -5.17 9.91
CA PRO A 26 -17.98 -4.61 8.69
C PRO A 26 -16.88 -4.05 7.80
N ILE A 27 -16.91 -4.41 6.51
CA ILE A 27 -15.93 -4.02 5.51
C ILE A 27 -16.63 -3.62 4.21
N HIS A 28 -16.12 -2.57 3.59
CA HIS A 28 -16.56 -2.08 2.30
C HIS A 28 -15.37 -1.98 1.36
N CYS A 29 -15.57 -2.40 0.10
CA CYS A 29 -14.54 -2.30 -0.93
C CYS A 29 -15.05 -1.38 -2.03
N ILE A 30 -14.25 -0.35 -2.36
CA ILE A 30 -14.49 0.52 -3.50
C ILE A 30 -13.47 0.17 -4.57
N ASP A 31 -13.95 -0.25 -5.73
CA ASP A 31 -13.10 -0.56 -6.87
C ASP A 31 -12.49 0.72 -7.45
N GLU A 32 -11.32 0.56 -8.00
CA GLU A 32 -10.52 1.63 -8.60
C GLU A 32 -11.30 2.47 -9.64
N PRO A 33 -12.03 1.89 -10.60
CA PRO A 33 -12.84 2.67 -11.54
C PRO A 33 -13.96 3.48 -10.90
N ASP A 34 -14.53 3.00 -9.79
CA ASP A 34 -15.66 3.63 -9.12
C ASP A 34 -15.27 4.89 -8.35
N LEU A 35 -14.00 5.01 -7.95
CA LEU A 35 -13.49 6.18 -7.22
C LEU A 35 -13.74 7.51 -7.93
N PHE A 36 -13.76 7.51 -9.27
CA PHE A 36 -13.95 8.72 -10.08
C PHE A 36 -15.36 8.85 -10.65
N SER A 37 -16.14 7.77 -10.71
CA SER A 37 -17.42 7.76 -11.43
C SER A 37 -18.63 7.57 -10.54
N SER A 38 -18.48 6.82 -9.44
CA SER A 38 -19.64 6.27 -8.73
C SER A 38 -19.62 6.56 -7.22
N VAL A 39 -18.57 7.23 -6.71
CA VAL A 39 -18.47 7.54 -5.28
C VAL A 39 -18.46 9.06 -5.04
N PRO A 40 -19.61 9.71 -5.02
CA PRO A 40 -19.71 11.07 -4.52
C PRO A 40 -19.30 11.10 -3.05
N PHE A 41 -18.50 12.09 -2.68
CA PHE A 41 -18.19 12.33 -1.29
C PHE A 41 -18.26 13.81 -0.96
N ALA A 42 -18.52 14.09 0.31
CA ALA A 42 -18.44 15.43 0.85
C ALA A 42 -17.73 15.37 2.20
N PHE A 43 -16.75 16.23 2.39
CA PHE A 43 -16.06 16.34 3.66
C PHE A 43 -15.78 17.79 4.00
N GLU A 44 -15.66 18.06 5.28
CA GLU A 44 -15.22 19.31 5.86
C GLU A 44 -13.96 19.03 6.66
N GLN A 45 -12.90 19.77 6.37
CA GLN A 45 -11.65 19.66 7.09
C GLN A 45 -11.55 20.75 8.15
N ASN A 46 -11.46 20.33 9.41
CA ASN A 46 -11.30 21.21 10.56
C ASN A 46 -9.93 20.96 11.22
N GLY A 47 -8.93 21.74 10.78
CA GLY A 47 -7.55 21.51 11.22
C GLY A 47 -7.00 20.21 10.66
N ALA A 48 -6.68 19.25 11.54
CA ALA A 48 -6.11 17.95 11.17
C ALA A 48 -7.15 16.85 11.03
N SER A 49 -8.45 17.12 11.24
CA SER A 49 -9.51 16.11 11.13
C SER A 49 -10.46 16.39 9.99
N SER A 50 -10.95 15.34 9.35
CA SER A 50 -12.01 15.40 8.33
C SER A 50 -13.28 14.75 8.85
N THR A 51 -14.40 15.44 8.66
CA THR A 51 -15.76 14.92 8.90
C THR A 51 -16.53 14.92 7.60
N GLY A 52 -17.44 13.97 7.43
CA GLY A 52 -18.23 13.91 6.20
C GLY A 52 -18.71 12.50 5.90
N TYR A 53 -18.94 12.25 4.62
CA TYR A 53 -19.46 10.97 4.17
C TYR A 53 -18.96 10.61 2.75
N LEU A 54 -18.95 9.30 2.49
CA LEU A 54 -18.86 8.71 1.16
C LEU A 54 -20.23 8.14 0.81
N HIS A 55 -20.69 8.40 -0.39
CA HIS A 55 -21.91 7.82 -0.90
C HIS A 55 -21.56 6.76 -1.94
N ILE A 56 -21.85 5.51 -1.63
CA ILE A 56 -21.49 4.37 -2.47
C ILE A 56 -22.73 3.81 -3.11
N ASP A 57 -22.81 3.93 -4.42
CA ASP A 57 -23.85 3.30 -5.22
C ASP A 57 -23.38 1.88 -5.57
N GLU A 58 -23.89 0.88 -4.87
CA GLU A 58 -23.68 -0.49 -5.29
C GLU A 58 -24.46 -0.76 -6.59
N ALA A 59 -23.73 -1.08 -7.66
CA ALA A 59 -24.30 -1.36 -8.95
C ALA A 59 -25.39 -2.46 -8.85
N GLY A 60 -26.64 -2.08 -9.03
CA GLY A 60 -27.80 -2.99 -8.96
C GLY A 60 -28.49 -3.07 -7.60
N SER A 61 -28.03 -2.35 -6.58
CA SER A 61 -28.77 -2.16 -5.33
C SER A 61 -29.67 -0.92 -5.41
N PRO A 62 -30.93 -1.01 -4.99
CA PRO A 62 -31.78 0.16 -4.89
C PRO A 62 -31.40 1.09 -3.72
N ASP A 63 -30.57 0.64 -2.83
CA ASP A 63 -30.16 1.32 -1.59
C ASP A 63 -28.69 1.70 -1.66
N ALA A 64 -28.42 2.95 -1.98
CA ALA A 64 -27.08 3.51 -1.88
C ALA A 64 -26.62 3.53 -0.40
N THR A 65 -25.41 3.08 -0.15
CA THR A 65 -24.84 3.08 1.20
C THR A 65 -24.09 4.39 1.47
N THR A 66 -24.49 5.09 2.52
CA THR A 66 -23.77 6.28 2.97
C THR A 66 -22.84 5.92 4.12
N LEU A 67 -21.55 6.01 3.90
CA LEU A 67 -20.51 5.77 4.90
C LEU A 67 -20.10 7.10 5.53
N ARG A 68 -20.23 7.22 6.84
CA ARG A 68 -19.71 8.38 7.57
C ARG A 68 -18.22 8.17 7.84
N LEU A 69 -17.41 9.21 7.64
CA LEU A 69 -15.97 9.17 7.82
C LEU A 69 -15.57 8.91 9.29
N ASP A 70 -16.35 9.41 10.25
CA ASP A 70 -16.14 9.19 11.68
C ASP A 70 -16.48 7.77 12.16
N GLN A 71 -17.06 6.93 11.31
CA GLN A 71 -17.36 5.52 11.58
C GLN A 71 -16.32 4.57 11.01
N LEU A 72 -15.35 5.10 10.27
CA LEU A 72 -14.25 4.30 9.76
C LEU A 72 -13.29 3.95 10.91
N SER A 73 -12.99 2.67 11.07
CA SER A 73 -11.97 2.18 11.99
C SER A 73 -10.59 2.06 11.32
N GLY A 74 -10.56 1.97 9.99
CA GLY A 74 -9.33 1.91 9.21
C GLY A 74 -9.58 1.88 7.72
N VAL A 75 -8.57 2.29 6.95
CA VAL A 75 -8.59 2.30 5.49
C VAL A 75 -7.39 1.54 4.95
N LEU A 76 -7.63 0.56 4.09
CA LEU A 76 -6.59 -0.11 3.32
C LEU A 76 -6.53 0.51 1.92
N LEU A 77 -5.42 1.15 1.62
CA LEU A 77 -5.15 1.69 0.29
C LEU A 77 -4.30 0.70 -0.50
N ARG A 78 -4.87 0.16 -1.58
CA ARG A 78 -4.23 -0.79 -2.50
C ARG A 78 -4.24 -0.29 -3.94
N LEU A 79 -4.09 1.03 -4.08
CA LEU A 79 -3.99 1.70 -5.37
C LEU A 79 -2.53 2.04 -5.62
N PRO A 80 -1.82 1.31 -6.48
CA PRO A 80 -0.42 1.59 -6.80
C PRO A 80 -0.25 2.97 -7.46
N ARG A 81 -1.32 3.47 -8.06
CA ARG A 81 -1.46 4.84 -8.58
C ARG A 81 -2.95 5.13 -8.75
N MET A 82 -3.33 6.40 -8.78
CA MET A 82 -4.69 6.75 -9.12
C MET A 82 -5.00 6.36 -10.57
N TRP A 83 -6.19 5.80 -10.78
CA TRP A 83 -6.66 5.41 -12.09
C TRP A 83 -6.89 6.62 -12.98
N TRP A 84 -6.49 6.50 -14.24
CA TRP A 84 -6.80 7.53 -15.23
C TRP A 84 -8.30 7.42 -15.61
N PRO A 85 -9.09 8.50 -15.46
CA PRO A 85 -10.51 8.42 -15.76
C PRO A 85 -10.73 8.09 -17.24
N SER A 86 -11.47 7.00 -17.49
CA SER A 86 -11.96 6.67 -18.82
C SER A 86 -13.18 7.55 -19.12
N THR A 87 -13.00 8.64 -19.80
CA THR A 87 -14.08 9.54 -20.14
C THR A 87 -14.00 9.90 -21.62
N ASP A 88 -15.13 10.34 -22.21
CA ASP A 88 -15.17 10.89 -23.56
C ASP A 88 -14.64 12.34 -23.63
N LEU A 89 -14.01 12.82 -22.56
CA LEU A 89 -13.39 14.13 -22.47
C LEU A 89 -12.11 14.19 -23.31
N ASP A 90 -11.74 15.36 -23.76
CA ASP A 90 -10.43 15.55 -24.36
C ASP A 90 -9.30 15.37 -23.34
N LEU A 91 -8.06 15.22 -23.82
CA LEU A 91 -6.91 14.91 -22.95
C LEU A 91 -6.67 15.98 -21.87
N GLN A 92 -6.93 17.24 -22.15
CA GLN A 92 -6.71 18.33 -21.20
C GLN A 92 -7.74 18.27 -20.07
N ASP A 93 -9.00 18.03 -20.42
CA ASP A 93 -10.09 17.87 -19.45
C ASP A 93 -9.92 16.59 -18.63
N GLN A 94 -9.47 15.48 -19.25
CA GLN A 94 -9.13 14.26 -18.52
C GLN A 94 -8.02 14.50 -17.49
N MET A 95 -6.95 15.22 -17.87
CA MET A 95 -5.87 15.57 -16.94
C MET A 95 -6.38 16.44 -15.79
N PHE A 96 -7.24 17.40 -16.08
CA PHE A 96 -7.83 18.25 -15.06
C PHE A 96 -8.66 17.44 -14.06
N VAL A 97 -9.59 16.60 -14.56
CA VAL A 97 -10.41 15.72 -13.70
C VAL A 97 -9.52 14.79 -12.86
N TYR A 98 -8.49 14.20 -13.46
CA TYR A 98 -7.56 13.34 -12.75
C TYR A 98 -6.87 14.06 -11.58
N HIS A 99 -6.33 15.25 -11.81
CA HIS A 99 -5.61 16.02 -10.80
C HIS A 99 -6.55 16.50 -9.67
N GLU A 100 -7.72 17.02 -10.02
CA GLU A 100 -8.69 17.49 -9.03
C GLU A 100 -9.24 16.34 -8.17
N SER A 101 -9.60 15.22 -8.81
CA SER A 101 -10.08 14.05 -8.07
C SER A 101 -9.00 13.43 -7.20
N SER A 102 -7.76 13.32 -7.71
CA SER A 102 -6.62 12.83 -6.92
C SER A 102 -6.36 13.72 -5.72
N ALA A 103 -6.36 15.04 -5.90
CA ALA A 103 -6.17 15.99 -4.81
C ALA A 103 -7.29 15.90 -3.76
N ALA A 104 -8.54 15.71 -4.21
CA ALA A 104 -9.68 15.59 -3.31
C ALA A 104 -9.61 14.29 -2.48
N TRP A 105 -9.31 13.13 -3.12
CA TRP A 105 -9.11 11.87 -2.42
C TRP A 105 -7.93 11.93 -1.45
N PHE A 106 -6.82 12.53 -1.89
CA PHE A 106 -5.66 12.72 -1.02
C PHE A 106 -6.01 13.55 0.21
N ALA A 107 -6.66 14.71 0.04
CA ALA A 107 -7.08 15.56 1.15
C ALA A 107 -8.03 14.85 2.12
N LEU A 108 -8.96 14.03 1.60
CA LEU A 108 -9.85 13.22 2.41
C LEU A 108 -9.04 12.20 3.24
N LEU A 109 -8.15 11.43 2.60
CA LEU A 109 -7.36 10.40 3.27
C LEU A 109 -6.40 10.99 4.32
N GLU A 110 -5.81 12.16 4.05
CA GLU A 110 -4.95 12.87 5.01
C GLU A 110 -5.71 13.33 6.25
N GLY A 111 -6.97 13.71 6.09
CA GLY A 111 -7.81 14.19 7.18
C GLY A 111 -8.48 13.09 8.00
N LEU A 112 -8.32 11.80 7.66
CA LEU A 112 -8.90 10.71 8.43
C LEU A 112 -8.14 10.50 9.75
N GLU A 113 -8.88 10.38 10.85
CA GLU A 113 -8.32 10.08 12.17
C GLU A 113 -8.01 8.60 12.36
N CYS A 114 -8.64 7.72 11.59
CA CYS A 114 -8.38 6.29 11.63
C CYS A 114 -7.05 5.91 10.92
N PRO A 115 -6.48 4.74 11.23
CA PRO A 115 -5.33 4.21 10.49
C PRO A 115 -5.61 4.11 8.99
N VAL A 116 -4.68 4.60 8.16
CA VAL A 116 -4.70 4.43 6.71
C VAL A 116 -3.44 3.67 6.31
N VAL A 117 -3.59 2.40 5.98
CA VAL A 117 -2.46 1.55 5.55
C VAL A 117 -2.02 1.96 4.16
N ASN A 118 -0.74 2.28 4.05
CA ASN A 118 -0.09 2.82 2.86
C ASN A 118 -0.63 4.21 2.48
N ARG A 119 -0.68 5.10 3.46
CA ARG A 119 -0.93 6.52 3.24
C ARG A 119 0.32 7.15 2.61
N PHE A 120 0.25 7.44 1.32
CA PHE A 120 1.35 8.07 0.59
C PHE A 120 1.18 9.58 0.51
N ASP A 121 2.29 10.28 0.27
CA ASP A 121 2.20 11.66 -0.12
C ASP A 121 1.77 11.84 -1.59
N LEU A 122 1.27 13.02 -1.93
CA LEU A 122 0.81 13.34 -3.28
C LEU A 122 1.96 13.24 -4.31
N ALA A 123 3.19 13.51 -3.90
CA ALA A 123 4.35 13.44 -4.78
C ALA A 123 4.61 12.01 -5.27
N TRP A 124 4.29 11.02 -4.45
CA TRP A 124 4.41 9.62 -4.85
C TRP A 124 3.41 9.24 -5.95
N TRP A 125 2.16 9.68 -5.85
CA TRP A 125 1.15 9.42 -6.88
C TRP A 125 1.46 10.10 -8.22
N LEU A 126 2.16 11.24 -8.17
CA LEU A 126 2.50 12.03 -9.36
C LEU A 126 3.86 11.65 -9.97
N ASN A 127 4.78 11.03 -9.22
CA ASN A 127 6.17 10.77 -9.62
C ASN A 127 6.51 9.27 -9.58
N ASP A 128 5.93 8.52 -10.44
CA ASP A 128 5.85 7.06 -10.53
C ASP A 128 7.21 6.30 -10.62
N ILE A 129 8.33 6.91 -11.00
CA ILE A 129 9.52 6.18 -11.47
C ILE A 129 10.72 6.23 -10.51
N THR A 130 10.87 7.30 -9.74
CA THR A 130 12.08 7.52 -8.92
C THR A 130 11.88 7.15 -7.44
N TYR A 131 10.67 7.06 -6.99
CA TYR A 131 10.33 6.90 -5.58
C TYR A 131 10.81 5.57 -4.95
N PRO A 132 10.69 4.40 -5.60
CA PRO A 132 11.21 3.16 -5.02
C PRO A 132 12.71 3.19 -4.75
N ALA A 133 13.50 3.82 -5.62
CA ALA A 133 14.94 3.94 -5.44
C ALA A 133 15.29 4.83 -4.25
N THR A 134 14.58 5.94 -4.08
CA THR A 134 14.78 6.84 -2.91
C THR A 134 14.41 6.17 -1.60
N LEU A 135 13.38 5.32 -1.58
CA LEU A 135 13.01 4.54 -0.40
C LEU A 135 14.09 3.52 -0.02
N VAL A 136 14.71 2.85 -1.01
CA VAL A 136 15.81 1.91 -0.79
C VAL A 136 16.99 2.63 -0.17
N ASP A 137 17.39 3.77 -0.73
CA ASP A 137 18.53 4.54 -0.24
C ASP A 137 18.28 5.12 1.17
N ASP A 138 17.09 5.66 1.42
CA ASP A 138 16.72 6.19 2.73
C ASP A 138 16.69 5.09 3.80
N LEU A 139 15.99 3.99 3.54
CA LEU A 139 15.93 2.87 4.48
C LEU A 139 17.29 2.22 4.68
N GLY A 140 18.04 2.01 3.59
CA GLY A 140 19.40 1.46 3.65
C GLY A 140 20.32 2.33 4.51
N GLY A 141 20.27 3.64 4.34
CA GLY A 141 21.02 4.60 5.17
C GLY A 141 20.63 4.52 6.65
N LYS A 142 19.34 4.47 6.97
CA LYS A 142 18.85 4.35 8.35
C LYS A 142 19.23 3.03 9.02
N LEU A 143 19.30 1.95 8.25
CA LEU A 143 19.70 0.62 8.72
C LEU A 143 21.22 0.37 8.62
N ASN A 144 21.97 1.35 8.10
CA ASN A 144 23.41 1.22 7.83
C ASN A 144 23.73 0.02 6.92
N LEU A 145 22.91 -0.20 5.90
CA LEU A 145 23.07 -1.23 4.90
C LEU A 145 23.64 -0.67 3.60
N HIS A 146 24.38 -1.49 2.87
CA HIS A 146 24.64 -1.20 1.46
C HIS A 146 23.36 -1.26 0.66
N THR A 147 23.17 -0.32 -0.27
CA THR A 147 22.05 -0.31 -1.21
C THR A 147 22.55 -0.65 -2.60
N THR A 148 21.81 -1.53 -3.28
CA THR A 148 22.07 -1.88 -4.68
C THR A 148 20.85 -1.50 -5.49
N THR A 149 20.73 -0.22 -5.83
CA THR A 149 19.68 0.23 -6.74
C THR A 149 20.08 -0.12 -8.17
N ALA A 150 19.28 -0.92 -8.85
CA ALA A 150 19.40 -1.02 -10.30
C ALA A 150 19.06 0.36 -10.90
N PRO A 151 19.86 0.87 -11.86
CA PRO A 151 19.49 2.11 -12.53
C PRO A 151 18.09 1.95 -13.12
N PRO A 152 17.21 2.96 -13.00
CA PRO A 152 15.90 2.91 -13.60
C PRO A 152 16.06 2.69 -15.10
N ASP A 153 15.57 1.56 -15.60
CA ASP A 153 15.51 1.32 -17.04
C ASP A 153 14.39 2.20 -17.60
N SER A 154 14.78 3.37 -18.05
CA SER A 154 13.87 4.42 -18.56
C SER A 154 13.06 4.02 -19.79
N THR A 155 13.26 2.80 -20.29
CA THR A 155 12.62 2.29 -21.50
C THR A 155 11.42 1.37 -21.23
N LEU A 156 11.19 0.96 -19.99
CA LEU A 156 10.11 0.05 -19.64
C LEU A 156 8.84 0.82 -19.19
N PRO A 157 7.66 0.42 -19.67
CA PRO A 157 6.42 0.98 -19.16
C PRO A 157 6.29 0.62 -17.66
N PRO A 158 5.72 1.49 -16.84
CA PRO A 158 5.70 1.41 -15.36
C PRO A 158 5.02 0.15 -14.76
N ARG A 159 4.54 -0.76 -15.57
CA ARG A 159 3.89 -2.02 -15.16
C ARG A 159 4.79 -3.25 -15.08
N ILE A 160 6.04 -3.14 -15.49
CA ILE A 160 6.96 -4.27 -15.43
C ILE A 160 7.93 -4.01 -14.29
N VAL A 161 7.52 -4.35 -13.07
CA VAL A 161 8.50 -4.62 -12.01
C VAL A 161 9.41 -5.72 -12.57
N PRO A 162 10.72 -5.48 -12.73
CA PRO A 162 11.61 -6.53 -13.18
C PRO A 162 11.41 -7.72 -12.24
N LYS A 163 10.97 -8.86 -12.75
CA LYS A 163 10.97 -10.11 -11.98
C LYS A 163 12.43 -10.30 -11.60
N LEU A 164 12.76 -10.04 -10.34
CA LEU A 164 14.11 -10.26 -9.82
C LEU A 164 14.49 -11.70 -10.15
N PRO A 165 15.68 -11.94 -10.72
CA PRO A 165 16.11 -13.30 -10.98
C PRO A 165 16.16 -14.05 -9.66
N GLU A 166 15.17 -14.90 -9.41
CA GLU A 166 15.34 -15.92 -8.38
C GLU A 166 16.61 -16.72 -8.71
N PRO A 167 17.51 -16.90 -7.78
CA PRO A 167 17.28 -17.63 -6.54
C PRO A 167 17.96 -17.04 -5.27
N PHE A 168 18.35 -15.78 -5.25
CA PHE A 168 19.21 -15.26 -4.18
C PHE A 168 18.57 -14.21 -3.27
N CYS A 169 17.38 -13.74 -3.59
CA CYS A 169 16.72 -12.71 -2.81
C CYS A 169 16.07 -13.30 -1.56
N VAL A 170 16.31 -12.67 -0.43
CA VAL A 170 15.64 -12.93 0.85
C VAL A 170 14.61 -11.86 1.04
N SER A 171 13.35 -12.23 1.26
CA SER A 171 12.24 -11.29 1.34
C SER A 171 11.55 -11.32 2.68
N VAL A 172 11.23 -10.15 3.22
CA VAL A 172 10.46 -9.99 4.45
C VAL A 172 9.34 -8.98 4.20
N TYR A 173 8.11 -9.37 4.54
CA TYR A 173 6.99 -8.44 4.59
C TYR A 173 6.98 -7.71 5.93
N LEU A 174 6.77 -6.41 5.87
CA LEU A 174 6.63 -5.56 7.02
C LEU A 174 5.21 -5.02 7.04
N ALA A 175 4.42 -5.42 8.05
CA ALA A 175 3.05 -4.97 8.24
C ALA A 175 2.94 -4.32 9.63
N GLY A 176 3.00 -2.99 9.68
CA GLY A 176 3.17 -2.25 10.93
C GLY A 176 4.43 -2.72 11.67
N SER A 177 4.29 -3.21 12.89
CA SER A 177 5.38 -3.76 13.69
C SER A 177 5.62 -5.27 13.46
N THR A 178 4.88 -5.90 12.54
CA THR A 178 4.95 -7.34 12.31
C THR A 178 5.87 -7.63 11.13
N LEU A 179 6.91 -8.45 11.36
CA LEU A 179 7.82 -8.95 10.34
C LEU A 179 7.41 -10.36 9.94
N ILE A 180 7.13 -10.57 8.66
CA ILE A 180 6.66 -11.85 8.12
C ILE A 180 7.68 -12.32 7.07
N PRO A 181 8.57 -13.28 7.39
CA PRO A 181 9.51 -13.82 6.42
C PRO A 181 8.78 -14.59 5.32
N ARG A 182 9.19 -14.36 4.07
CA ARG A 182 8.61 -15.04 2.89
C ARG A 182 8.81 -16.55 2.97
N SER A 183 9.95 -16.98 3.50
CA SER A 183 10.27 -18.38 3.65
C SER A 183 11.04 -18.66 4.95
N PRO A 184 11.14 -19.92 5.41
CA PRO A 184 11.90 -20.27 6.61
C PRO A 184 13.38 -19.86 6.55
N LYS A 185 14.01 -19.83 5.38
CA LYS A 185 15.41 -19.37 5.21
C LYS A 185 15.58 -17.86 5.47
N ASP A 186 14.48 -17.09 5.44
CA ASP A 186 14.50 -15.64 5.61
C ASP A 186 14.41 -15.22 7.09
N HIS A 187 14.36 -16.19 8.02
CA HIS A 187 14.28 -15.89 9.45
C HIS A 187 15.53 -15.18 10.00
N ALA A 188 16.71 -15.40 9.43
CA ALA A 188 17.93 -14.75 9.91
C ALA A 188 17.84 -13.23 9.72
N ILE A 189 17.46 -12.77 8.52
CA ILE A 189 17.27 -11.34 8.25
C ILE A 189 16.09 -10.78 9.03
N SER A 190 14.98 -11.55 9.15
CA SER A 190 13.82 -11.14 9.95
C SER A 190 14.18 -10.90 11.42
N ASN A 191 15.01 -11.75 12.02
CA ASN A 191 15.52 -11.58 13.39
C ASN A 191 16.42 -10.35 13.52
N TRP A 192 17.26 -10.07 12.51
CA TRP A 192 18.07 -8.88 12.49
C TRP A 192 17.21 -7.61 12.35
N LEU A 193 16.20 -7.62 11.46
CA LEU A 193 15.26 -6.52 11.32
C LEU A 193 14.46 -6.28 12.61
N ALA A 194 14.11 -7.33 13.35
CA ALA A 194 13.44 -7.21 14.64
C ALA A 194 14.24 -6.42 15.68
N GLN A 195 15.58 -6.49 15.62
CA GLN A 195 16.46 -5.67 16.47
C GLN A 195 16.46 -4.20 16.07
N ASN A 196 16.06 -3.89 14.84
CA ASN A 196 15.97 -2.54 14.29
C ASN A 196 14.50 -2.06 14.12
N LEU A 197 13.56 -2.71 14.81
CA LEU A 197 12.13 -2.48 14.61
C LEU A 197 11.71 -1.02 14.84
N SER A 198 12.33 -0.33 15.80
CA SER A 198 12.04 1.10 16.05
C SER A 198 12.44 1.98 14.86
N THR A 199 13.55 1.68 14.21
CA THR A 199 14.00 2.39 13.00
C THR A 199 13.06 2.11 11.82
N LEU A 200 12.63 0.85 11.66
CA LEU A 200 11.66 0.45 10.62
C LEU A 200 10.31 1.14 10.83
N THR A 201 9.80 1.15 12.06
CA THR A 201 8.52 1.80 12.38
C THR A 201 8.57 3.31 12.15
N ALA A 202 9.66 3.97 12.54
CA ALA A 202 9.86 5.38 12.25
C ALA A 202 9.89 5.65 10.74
N TRP A 203 10.63 4.84 9.99
CA TRP A 203 10.72 4.94 8.54
C TRP A 203 9.35 4.74 7.87
N GLN A 204 8.58 3.73 8.31
CA GLN A 204 7.22 3.50 7.80
C GLN A 204 6.31 4.71 8.02
N HIS A 205 6.38 5.29 9.21
CA HIS A 205 5.58 6.47 9.54
C HIS A 205 5.95 7.68 8.69
N GLU A 206 7.25 7.93 8.50
CA GLU A 206 7.75 9.04 7.69
C GLU A 206 7.37 8.91 6.21
N ASN A 207 7.29 7.67 5.70
CA ASN A 207 7.05 7.39 4.29
C ASN A 207 5.64 6.87 3.99
N GLY A 208 4.75 6.80 4.99
CA GLY A 208 3.41 6.24 4.82
C GLY A 208 3.39 4.75 4.41
N ALA A 209 4.47 4.01 4.64
CA ALA A 209 4.74 2.68 4.11
C ALA A 209 4.43 1.55 5.12
N GLN A 210 3.22 1.54 5.70
CA GLN A 210 2.87 0.61 6.77
C GLN A 210 2.84 -0.85 6.34
N LEU A 211 2.56 -1.11 5.07
CA LEU A 211 2.65 -2.44 4.45
C LEU A 211 3.65 -2.39 3.30
N SER A 212 4.74 -3.13 3.43
CA SER A 212 5.78 -3.18 2.41
C SER A 212 6.46 -4.55 2.35
N ARG A 213 7.08 -4.86 1.21
CA ARG A 213 8.03 -5.96 1.07
C ARG A 213 9.43 -5.40 0.94
N LEU A 214 10.34 -5.95 1.71
CA LEU A 214 11.76 -5.63 1.71
C LEU A 214 12.54 -6.80 1.13
N ASP A 215 13.28 -6.57 0.06
CA ASP A 215 14.07 -7.58 -0.62
C ASP A 215 15.56 -7.32 -0.41
N PHE A 216 16.26 -8.35 0.06
CA PHE A 216 17.67 -8.29 0.41
C PHE A 216 18.49 -9.28 -0.40
N ASN A 217 19.68 -8.87 -0.80
CA ASN A 217 20.67 -9.76 -1.37
C ASN A 217 21.74 -10.11 -0.33
N PRO A 218 22.03 -11.39 -0.07
CA PRO A 218 23.20 -11.76 0.72
C PRO A 218 24.47 -11.35 -0.02
N GLU A 219 25.46 -10.82 0.71
CA GLU A 219 26.73 -10.48 0.10
C GLU A 219 27.54 -11.73 -0.25
N ALA A 220 28.17 -11.71 -1.42
CA ALA A 220 28.87 -12.88 -1.96
C ALA A 220 30.01 -13.38 -1.05
N ASN A 221 30.62 -12.49 -0.27
CA ASN A 221 31.77 -12.78 0.58
C ASN A 221 31.38 -13.04 2.05
N ASP A 222 30.17 -12.71 2.44
CA ASP A 222 29.67 -12.92 3.80
C ASP A 222 28.15 -13.16 3.77
N PRO A 223 27.70 -14.42 3.85
CA PRO A 223 26.28 -14.76 3.81
C PRO A 223 25.50 -14.26 5.03
N THR A 224 26.15 -13.66 6.03
CA THR A 224 25.52 -13.02 7.18
C THR A 224 25.32 -11.52 6.98
N THR A 225 25.89 -10.95 5.93
CA THR A 225 25.75 -9.54 5.56
C THR A 225 24.79 -9.42 4.37
N TYR A 226 23.91 -8.44 4.44
CA TYR A 226 22.87 -8.21 3.44
C TYR A 226 22.94 -6.79 2.90
N SER A 227 22.62 -6.64 1.63
CA SER A 227 22.32 -5.33 1.02
C SER A 227 20.84 -5.22 0.75
N LEU A 228 20.24 -4.06 1.00
CA LEU A 228 18.87 -3.79 0.62
C LEU A 228 18.83 -3.51 -0.89
N HIS A 229 17.99 -4.26 -1.58
CA HIS A 229 17.89 -4.20 -3.04
C HIS A 229 16.61 -3.54 -3.51
N HIS A 230 15.49 -3.84 -2.84
CA HIS A 230 14.19 -3.36 -3.28
C HIS A 230 13.25 -3.14 -2.10
N VAL A 231 12.39 -2.12 -2.23
CA VAL A 231 11.26 -1.85 -1.34
C VAL A 231 10.01 -1.77 -2.20
N GLU A 232 9.04 -2.60 -1.92
CA GLU A 232 7.76 -2.61 -2.61
C GLU A 232 6.63 -2.25 -1.64
N LEU A 233 5.93 -1.14 -1.92
CA LEU A 233 4.85 -0.63 -1.07
C LEU A 233 3.50 -1.29 -1.32
N PHE A 234 3.33 -1.88 -2.51
CA PHE A 234 2.13 -2.64 -2.88
C PHE A 234 2.55 -4.05 -3.29
N PRO A 235 3.01 -4.87 -2.32
CA PRO A 235 3.57 -6.16 -2.65
C PRO A 235 2.57 -7.00 -3.44
N TRP A 236 3.04 -7.47 -4.60
CA TRP A 236 2.29 -8.37 -5.45
C TRP A 236 2.32 -9.78 -4.85
N LEU A 237 1.15 -10.38 -4.62
CA LEU A 237 1.04 -11.61 -3.85
C LEU A 237 0.63 -12.83 -4.68
N GLU A 238 0.53 -12.71 -6.01
CA GLU A 238 0.09 -13.82 -6.88
C GLU A 238 1.01 -15.04 -6.85
N ASP A 239 2.30 -14.82 -6.61
CA ASP A 239 3.30 -15.90 -6.53
C ASP A 239 3.49 -16.43 -5.09
N GLU A 240 2.72 -15.93 -4.11
CA GLU A 240 2.87 -16.29 -2.72
C GLU A 240 1.95 -17.44 -2.30
N SER A 241 2.36 -18.17 -1.25
CA SER A 241 1.51 -19.24 -0.73
C SER A 241 0.27 -18.66 -0.01
N PRO A 242 -0.88 -19.34 -0.07
CA PRO A 242 -2.08 -18.88 0.63
C PRO A 242 -1.86 -18.66 2.13
N ALA A 243 -1.04 -19.48 2.77
CA ALA A 243 -0.73 -19.34 4.19
C ALA A 243 0.06 -18.05 4.51
N LEU A 244 0.96 -17.64 3.61
CA LEU A 244 1.70 -16.39 3.73
C LEU A 244 0.76 -15.19 3.52
N ILE A 245 -0.10 -15.26 2.51
CA ILE A 245 -1.10 -14.21 2.25
C ILE A 245 -2.04 -14.05 3.45
N ASP A 246 -2.48 -15.15 4.07
CA ASP A 246 -3.31 -15.11 5.28
C ASP A 246 -2.60 -14.43 6.46
N GLN A 247 -1.28 -14.65 6.64
CA GLN A 247 -0.50 -13.99 7.67
C GLN A 247 -0.40 -12.48 7.42
N ILE A 248 -0.13 -12.08 6.18
CA ILE A 248 -0.08 -10.67 5.78
C ILE A 248 -1.44 -10.01 5.98
N ALA A 249 -2.52 -10.66 5.54
CA ALA A 249 -3.88 -10.16 5.71
C ALA A 249 -4.27 -10.01 7.18
N ALA A 250 -3.91 -10.98 8.04
CA ALA A 250 -4.16 -10.91 9.47
C ALA A 250 -3.46 -9.71 10.12
N ALA A 251 -2.18 -9.50 9.81
CA ALA A 251 -1.42 -8.34 10.30
C ALA A 251 -1.99 -7.02 9.75
N THR A 252 -2.44 -7.01 8.49
CA THR A 252 -3.07 -5.83 7.89
C THR A 252 -4.38 -5.47 8.60
N VAL A 253 -5.25 -6.45 8.88
CA VAL A 253 -6.50 -6.22 9.61
C VAL A 253 -6.23 -5.71 11.03
N GLU A 254 -5.18 -6.21 11.69
CA GLU A 254 -4.78 -5.74 13.01
C GLU A 254 -4.33 -4.27 12.99
N MET A 255 -3.63 -3.82 11.95
CA MET A 255 -3.27 -2.41 11.79
C MET A 255 -4.47 -1.48 11.56
N LEU A 256 -5.57 -2.00 11.02
CA LEU A 256 -6.76 -1.23 10.65
C LEU A 256 -7.79 -1.12 11.79
N ARG A 257 -7.50 -1.71 12.94
CA ARG A 257 -8.36 -1.69 14.15
C ARG A 257 -7.87 -0.71 15.20
#